data_426a75902494fc597da52b9d796415fb
#
_entry.id   426a75902494fc597da52b9d796415fb
#
_cell.length_a   1.000
_cell.length_b   1.000
_cell.length_c   1.000
_cell.angle_alpha   90.00
_cell.angle_beta   90.00
_cell.angle_gamma   90.00
#
_symmetry.space_group_name_H-M   'P 1'
#
loop_
_entity.id
_entity.type
_entity.pdbx_description
1 polymer ?
#
loop_
_entity_poly.entity_id
_entity_poly.type
_entity_poly.pdbx_seq_one_letter_code
_entity_poly.pdbx_strand_id
1 'polypeptide(L)'
;SLHDVTIGVNFHWERQETQTFLGTLRLVVDSDKVCAINELPVESYLESVISSEMSATSSEELLKAHAVISRSWLLSQIEQRREHQTSAGQNGFFSFIRKDDELVKWYDREDHTIFDVCADDHCQRYQGITKATSPKVAQAVLATRGQILMSGDEICDARFSKCCGGATEEFQY
;
A
#
# COMPACT_ATOMS: atom_id res chain seq x y z
N SER A 1 -21.13 0.93 -0.58
CA SER A 1 -20.57 -0.31 -1.16
C SER A 1 -20.42 -0.17 -2.66
N LEU A 2 -19.41 -0.82 -3.21
CA LEU A 2 -19.23 -1.01 -4.65
C LEU A 2 -19.55 -2.47 -4.97
N HIS A 3 -20.32 -2.69 -6.04
CA HIS A 3 -20.72 -4.02 -6.49
C HIS A 3 -19.84 -4.45 -7.67
N ASP A 4 -19.66 -5.75 -7.82
CA ASP A 4 -18.94 -6.37 -8.94
C ASP A 4 -17.51 -5.83 -9.13
N VAL A 5 -16.82 -5.56 -8.01
CA VAL A 5 -15.42 -5.17 -8.05
C VAL A 5 -14.60 -6.40 -8.46
N THR A 6 -13.90 -6.29 -9.59
CA THR A 6 -13.00 -7.36 -10.03
C THR A 6 -11.72 -7.34 -9.20
N ILE A 7 -11.39 -8.47 -8.59
CA ILE A 7 -10.18 -8.67 -7.78
C ILE A 7 -9.31 -9.72 -8.46
N GLY A 8 -7.99 -9.52 -8.41
CA GLY A 8 -7.03 -10.42 -9.04
C GLY A 8 -7.09 -10.39 -10.55
N VAL A 9 -7.16 -9.19 -11.12
CA VAL A 9 -7.25 -8.96 -12.57
C VAL A 9 -6.13 -9.72 -13.30
N ASN A 10 -6.50 -10.54 -14.27
CA ASN A 10 -5.61 -11.41 -15.06
C ASN A 10 -4.94 -12.56 -14.27
N PHE A 11 -5.32 -12.83 -13.03
CA PHE A 11 -4.87 -14.00 -12.29
C PHE A 11 -5.88 -15.15 -12.36
N HIS A 12 -5.41 -16.39 -12.17
CA HIS A 12 -6.27 -17.58 -12.17
C HIS A 12 -7.33 -17.60 -11.05
N TRP A 13 -7.22 -16.71 -10.06
CA TRP A 13 -8.16 -16.52 -8.95
C TRP A 13 -9.02 -15.26 -9.10
N GLU A 14 -9.05 -14.64 -10.28
CA GLU A 14 -9.91 -13.50 -10.59
C GLU A 14 -11.37 -13.80 -10.24
N ARG A 15 -12.01 -12.87 -9.56
CA ARG A 15 -13.42 -12.95 -9.19
C ARG A 15 -14.03 -11.57 -8.99
N GLN A 16 -15.34 -11.52 -9.01
CA GLN A 16 -16.10 -10.32 -8.64
C GLN A 16 -16.55 -10.40 -7.19
N GLU A 17 -16.47 -9.30 -6.48
CA GLU A 17 -16.83 -9.20 -5.05
C GLU A 17 -17.49 -7.84 -4.78
N THR A 18 -18.52 -7.84 -3.93
CA THR A 18 -19.06 -6.59 -3.38
C THR A 18 -18.19 -6.13 -2.24
N GLN A 19 -17.68 -4.90 -2.34
CA GLN A 19 -16.81 -4.31 -1.33
C GLN A 19 -17.48 -3.12 -0.65
N THR A 20 -17.29 -3.02 0.66
CA THR A 20 -17.81 -1.93 1.49
C THR A 20 -16.66 -1.12 2.03
N PHE A 21 -16.76 0.22 1.91
CA PHE A 21 -15.72 1.16 2.26
C PHE A 21 -16.21 2.14 3.32
N LEU A 22 -15.32 2.55 4.22
CA LEU A 22 -15.49 3.70 5.12
C LEU A 22 -14.90 4.95 4.47
N GLY A 23 -15.20 6.12 5.06
CA GLY A 23 -14.65 7.39 4.59
C GLY A 23 -15.45 7.99 3.44
N THR A 24 -14.78 8.81 2.64
CA THR A 24 -15.38 9.57 1.54
C THR A 24 -15.05 8.94 0.20
N LEU A 25 -16.02 8.86 -0.69
CA LEU A 25 -15.82 8.48 -2.09
C LEU A 25 -15.68 9.76 -2.94
N ARG A 26 -14.55 9.88 -3.61
CA ARG A 26 -14.32 10.92 -4.63
C ARG A 26 -14.24 10.27 -6.00
N LEU A 27 -15.01 10.80 -6.95
CA LEU A 27 -14.98 10.37 -8.35
C LEU A 27 -14.24 11.41 -9.18
N VAL A 28 -13.24 10.97 -9.92
CA VAL A 28 -12.42 11.82 -10.78
C VAL A 28 -12.43 11.24 -12.19
N VAL A 29 -12.57 12.11 -13.18
CA VAL A 29 -12.40 11.72 -14.59
C VAL A 29 -10.93 11.86 -14.94
N ASP A 30 -10.33 10.78 -15.37
CA ASP A 30 -8.96 10.73 -15.86
C ASP A 30 -8.89 9.92 -17.15
N SER A 31 -8.36 10.54 -18.21
CA SER A 31 -8.16 9.90 -19.52
C SER A 31 -9.40 9.11 -20.03
N ASP A 32 -10.56 9.77 -20.01
CA ASP A 32 -11.86 9.23 -20.43
C ASP A 32 -12.41 8.07 -19.56
N LYS A 33 -11.82 7.85 -18.39
CA LYS A 33 -12.28 6.87 -17.40
C LYS A 33 -12.67 7.56 -16.10
N VAL A 34 -13.56 6.92 -15.35
CA VAL A 34 -13.90 7.37 -14.00
C VAL A 34 -13.05 6.58 -13.00
N CYS A 35 -12.22 7.31 -12.26
CA CYS A 35 -11.46 6.78 -11.14
C CYS A 35 -12.23 7.01 -9.84
N ALA A 36 -12.46 5.92 -9.09
CA ALA A 36 -13.09 5.96 -7.78
C ALA A 36 -12.01 5.98 -6.68
N ILE A 37 -11.92 7.06 -5.92
CA ILE A 37 -10.91 7.27 -4.88
C ILE A 37 -11.62 7.24 -3.53
N ASN A 38 -11.12 6.38 -2.63
CA ASN A 38 -11.59 6.33 -1.26
C ASN A 38 -10.65 7.16 -0.36
N GLU A 39 -11.18 8.19 0.28
CA GLU A 39 -10.44 9.06 1.19
C GLU A 39 -10.78 8.70 2.63
N LEU A 40 -9.76 8.34 3.42
CA LEU A 40 -9.94 7.92 4.80
C LEU A 40 -8.66 8.14 5.63
N PRO A 41 -8.77 8.14 6.98
CA PRO A 41 -7.60 8.21 7.86
C PRO A 41 -6.67 7.00 7.68
N VAL A 42 -5.37 7.22 7.86
CA VAL A 42 -4.32 6.18 7.76
C VAL A 42 -4.66 4.94 8.60
N GLU A 43 -5.08 5.12 9.84
CA GLU A 43 -5.37 3.99 10.73
C GLU A 43 -6.55 3.13 10.20
N SER A 44 -7.58 3.76 9.63
CA SER A 44 -8.69 3.03 9.00
C SER A 44 -8.27 2.31 7.71
N TYR A 45 -7.35 2.87 6.95
CA TYR A 45 -6.73 2.21 5.81
C TYR A 45 -5.97 0.95 6.26
N LEU A 46 -5.17 1.05 7.33
CA LEU A 46 -4.39 -0.06 7.87
C LEU A 46 -5.26 -1.22 8.38
N GLU A 47 -6.40 -0.93 9.00
CA GLU A 47 -7.35 -1.98 9.41
C GLU A 47 -7.79 -2.83 8.21
N SER A 48 -8.04 -2.20 7.09
CA SER A 48 -8.39 -2.89 5.85
C SER A 48 -7.21 -3.69 5.28
N VAL A 49 -6.04 -3.07 5.16
CA VAL A 49 -4.83 -3.72 4.62
C VAL A 49 -4.47 -4.96 5.42
N ILE A 50 -4.36 -4.83 6.76
CA ILE A 50 -3.97 -5.95 7.62
C ILE A 50 -5.00 -7.07 7.54
N SER A 51 -6.28 -6.74 7.48
CA SER A 51 -7.35 -7.73 7.33
C SER A 51 -7.37 -8.41 5.96
N SER A 52 -6.82 -7.76 4.94
CA SER A 52 -6.76 -8.29 3.57
C SER A 52 -5.48 -9.09 3.29
N GLU A 53 -4.37 -8.70 3.91
CA GLU A 53 -3.05 -9.32 3.72
C GLU A 53 -2.82 -10.49 4.67
N MET A 54 -3.25 -10.39 5.92
CA MET A 54 -3.01 -11.38 6.95
C MET A 54 -4.29 -12.02 7.45
N SER A 55 -4.18 -13.22 8.00
CA SER A 55 -5.31 -13.86 8.68
C SER A 55 -5.63 -13.11 9.98
N ALA A 56 -6.90 -12.80 10.19
CA ALA A 56 -7.39 -12.26 11.46
C ALA A 56 -7.18 -13.20 12.68
N THR A 57 -6.79 -14.46 12.42
CA THR A 57 -6.43 -15.45 13.45
C THR A 57 -4.96 -15.42 13.82
N SER A 58 -4.15 -14.59 13.16
CA SER A 58 -2.74 -14.40 13.47
C SER A 58 -2.53 -13.93 14.92
N SER A 59 -1.32 -14.13 15.44
CA SER A 59 -0.97 -13.65 16.78
C SER A 59 -1.05 -12.13 16.86
N GLU A 60 -1.38 -11.62 18.02
CA GLU A 60 -1.49 -10.18 18.26
C GLU A 60 -0.19 -9.43 17.92
N GLU A 61 0.96 -10.03 18.28
CA GLU A 61 2.26 -9.43 18.02
C GLU A 61 2.59 -9.37 16.53
N LEU A 62 2.19 -10.37 15.75
CA LEU A 62 2.33 -10.33 14.29
C LEU A 62 1.45 -9.22 13.68
N LEU A 63 0.21 -9.09 14.14
CA LEU A 63 -0.69 -8.02 13.67
C LEU A 63 -0.15 -6.62 14.01
N LYS A 64 0.42 -6.45 15.22
CA LYS A 64 1.09 -5.20 15.63
C LYS A 64 2.31 -4.89 14.77
N ALA A 65 3.19 -5.86 14.57
CA ALA A 65 4.36 -5.71 13.71
C ALA A 65 3.96 -5.33 12.28
N HIS A 66 2.96 -6.01 11.73
CA HIS A 66 2.44 -5.72 10.39
C HIS A 66 1.83 -4.32 10.32
N ALA A 67 1.14 -3.86 11.35
CA ALA A 67 0.60 -2.50 11.40
C ALA A 67 1.71 -1.43 11.33
N VAL A 68 2.81 -1.62 12.06
CA VAL A 68 3.97 -0.71 12.04
C VAL A 68 4.64 -0.72 10.67
N ILE A 69 4.88 -1.88 10.09
CA ILE A 69 5.52 -2.05 8.77
C ILE A 69 4.65 -1.41 7.68
N SER A 70 3.35 -1.74 7.63
CA SER A 70 2.44 -1.24 6.60
C SER A 70 2.26 0.29 6.69
N ARG A 71 2.23 0.84 7.92
CA ARG A 71 2.18 2.29 8.14
C ARG A 71 3.44 2.97 7.64
N SER A 72 4.61 2.41 7.95
CA SER A 72 5.90 2.94 7.53
C SER A 72 6.00 2.97 6.02
N TRP A 73 5.68 1.85 5.37
CA TRP A 73 5.66 1.77 3.90
C TRP A 73 4.72 2.83 3.29
N LEU A 74 3.48 2.91 3.75
CA LEU A 74 2.50 3.88 3.22
C LEU A 74 3.00 5.32 3.34
N LEU A 75 3.51 5.71 4.51
CA LEU A 75 3.98 7.07 4.75
C LEU A 75 5.24 7.38 3.95
N SER A 76 6.16 6.41 3.81
CA SER A 76 7.33 6.55 2.94
C SER A 76 6.91 6.79 1.48
N GLN A 77 5.92 6.05 0.94
CA GLN A 77 5.41 6.28 -0.43
C GLN A 77 4.81 7.68 -0.60
N ILE A 78 4.05 8.15 0.40
CA ILE A 78 3.43 9.49 0.37
C ILE A 78 4.51 10.58 0.44
N GLU A 79 5.52 10.42 1.28
CA GLU A 79 6.62 11.37 1.44
C GLU A 79 7.46 11.48 0.16
N GLN A 80 7.92 10.35 -0.38
CA GLN A 80 8.66 10.28 -1.64
C GLN A 80 7.90 10.95 -2.78
N ARG A 81 6.58 10.72 -2.88
CA ARG A 81 5.76 11.37 -3.90
C ARG A 81 5.73 12.90 -3.73
N ARG A 82 5.59 13.41 -2.51
CA ARG A 82 5.59 14.85 -2.25
C ARG A 82 6.93 15.49 -2.65
N GLU A 83 8.03 14.82 -2.35
CA GLU A 83 9.36 15.27 -2.75
C GLU A 83 9.53 15.28 -4.26
N HIS A 84 9.05 14.25 -4.96
CA HIS A 84 9.07 14.20 -6.42
C HIS A 84 8.21 15.29 -7.06
N GLN A 85 7.03 15.58 -6.53
CA GLN A 85 6.17 16.66 -7.03
C GLN A 85 6.82 18.03 -6.85
N THR A 86 7.56 18.26 -5.77
CA THR A 86 8.30 19.51 -5.54
C THR A 86 9.56 19.61 -6.40
N SER A 87 10.16 18.48 -6.76
CA SER A 87 11.39 18.40 -7.57
C SER A 87 11.12 18.31 -9.08
N ALA A 88 9.91 17.99 -9.51
CA ALA A 88 9.53 17.75 -10.91
C ALA A 88 9.61 18.99 -11.83
N GLY A 89 10.07 20.13 -11.32
CA GLY A 89 10.42 21.30 -12.16
C GLY A 89 11.74 21.12 -12.93
N GLN A 90 12.55 20.10 -12.69
CA GLN A 90 13.88 20.03 -13.29
C GLN A 90 14.28 18.70 -13.94
N ASN A 91 13.66 17.55 -13.61
CA ASN A 91 14.04 16.28 -14.26
C ASN A 91 12.83 15.37 -14.44
N GLY A 92 12.64 14.91 -15.69
CA GLY A 92 11.65 13.91 -16.01
C GLY A 92 11.82 12.65 -15.17
N PHE A 93 10.72 11.97 -14.92
CA PHE A 93 10.65 10.74 -14.14
C PHE A 93 11.52 9.64 -14.80
N PHE A 94 12.61 9.25 -14.15
CA PHE A 94 13.46 8.17 -14.64
C PHE A 94 13.12 6.87 -13.91
N SER A 95 12.66 5.87 -14.66
CA SER A 95 12.48 4.49 -14.17
C SER A 95 13.81 3.75 -13.99
N PHE A 96 14.93 4.45 -14.02
CA PHE A 96 16.25 3.87 -13.81
C PHE A 96 17.20 4.87 -13.15
N ILE A 97 18.08 4.36 -12.32
CA ILE A 97 19.22 5.10 -11.76
C ILE A 97 20.48 4.43 -12.27
N ARG A 98 21.38 5.20 -12.87
CA ARG A 98 22.70 4.73 -13.25
C ARG A 98 23.73 5.28 -12.26
N LYS A 99 24.41 4.39 -11.57
CA LYS A 99 25.55 4.71 -10.70
C LYS A 99 26.76 3.90 -11.20
N ASP A 100 27.81 4.58 -11.67
CA ASP A 100 29.04 3.98 -12.13
C ASP A 100 28.81 2.72 -12.99
N ASP A 101 28.99 1.53 -12.42
CA ASP A 101 28.83 0.24 -13.08
C ASP A 101 27.47 -0.41 -12.83
N GLU A 102 26.56 0.25 -12.08
CA GLU A 102 25.24 -0.27 -11.73
C GLU A 102 24.12 0.46 -12.47
N LEU A 103 23.19 -0.32 -13.02
CA LEU A 103 21.95 0.16 -13.59
C LEU A 103 20.79 -0.41 -12.77
N VAL A 104 20.22 0.39 -11.86
CA VAL A 104 19.02 0.03 -11.14
C VAL A 104 17.83 0.47 -11.97
N LYS A 105 17.00 -0.48 -12.39
CA LYS A 105 15.82 -0.25 -13.20
C LYS A 105 14.61 -0.91 -12.55
N TRP A 106 13.55 -0.11 -12.30
CA TRP A 106 12.26 -0.63 -11.87
C TRP A 106 11.39 -0.88 -13.10
N TYR A 107 11.14 -2.16 -13.40
CA TYR A 107 10.22 -2.56 -14.45
C TYR A 107 8.78 -2.40 -13.92
N ASP A 108 7.88 -1.96 -14.81
CA ASP A 108 6.44 -1.89 -14.56
C ASP A 108 6.03 -1.08 -13.31
N ARG A 109 6.85 -0.12 -12.89
CA ARG A 109 6.47 0.81 -11.83
C ARG A 109 5.42 1.77 -12.35
N GLU A 110 4.20 1.63 -11.88
CA GLU A 110 3.11 2.56 -12.13
C GLU A 110 3.08 3.64 -11.04
N ASP A 111 3.37 4.87 -11.43
CA ASP A 111 3.26 5.99 -10.50
C ASP A 111 1.84 6.54 -10.53
N HIS A 112 1.26 6.60 -9.33
CA HIS A 112 -0.05 7.19 -9.16
C HIS A 112 0.05 8.71 -9.07
N THR A 113 -0.74 9.43 -9.86
CA THR A 113 -0.70 10.90 -9.91
C THR A 113 -1.87 11.56 -9.20
N ILE A 114 -3.03 10.90 -9.17
CA ILE A 114 -4.30 11.45 -8.66
C ILE A 114 -4.74 10.88 -7.31
N PHE A 115 -4.06 9.85 -6.82
CA PHE A 115 -4.30 9.22 -5.50
C PHE A 115 -2.97 8.73 -4.90
N ASP A 116 -2.94 8.44 -3.60
CA ASP A 116 -1.70 8.08 -2.90
C ASP A 116 -1.25 6.65 -3.19
N VAL A 117 -2.15 5.69 -3.14
CA VAL A 117 -1.89 4.26 -3.37
C VAL A 117 -3.09 3.63 -4.06
N CYS A 118 -2.86 2.60 -4.87
CA CYS A 118 -3.95 1.80 -5.44
C CYS A 118 -4.46 0.76 -4.43
N ALA A 119 -5.53 0.09 -4.80
CA ALA A 119 -6.15 -0.95 -3.97
C ALA A 119 -5.60 -2.36 -4.23
N ASP A 120 -4.67 -2.51 -5.16
CA ASP A 120 -4.17 -3.79 -5.67
C ASP A 120 -2.76 -4.12 -5.13
N ASP A 121 -2.30 -5.33 -5.45
CA ASP A 121 -1.02 -5.91 -5.00
C ASP A 121 0.22 -5.10 -5.42
N HIS A 122 0.09 -4.19 -6.39
CA HIS A 122 1.12 -3.22 -6.74
C HIS A 122 1.51 -2.32 -5.55
N CYS A 123 0.53 -1.95 -4.71
CA CYS A 123 0.75 -1.22 -3.47
C CYS A 123 0.54 -2.16 -2.27
N GLN A 124 -0.56 -2.00 -1.58
CA GLN A 124 -1.00 -2.89 -0.50
C GLN A 124 -2.45 -3.27 -0.77
N ARG A 125 -2.78 -4.53 -0.61
CA ARG A 125 -4.15 -4.99 -0.87
C ARG A 125 -5.14 -4.30 0.05
N TYR A 126 -6.02 -3.51 -0.56
CA TYR A 126 -7.04 -2.74 0.13
C TYR A 126 -8.43 -3.13 -0.36
N GLN A 127 -9.25 -3.70 0.52
CA GLN A 127 -10.60 -4.18 0.19
C GLN A 127 -11.69 -3.51 1.06
N GLY A 128 -11.43 -2.31 1.53
CA GLY A 128 -12.32 -1.61 2.45
C GLY A 128 -12.51 -2.38 3.76
N ILE A 129 -13.70 -2.31 4.34
CA ILE A 129 -14.02 -3.04 5.57
C ILE A 129 -14.58 -4.43 5.32
N THR A 130 -14.61 -4.89 4.08
CA THR A 130 -15.18 -6.19 3.70
C THR A 130 -14.51 -7.37 4.42
N LYS A 131 -13.21 -7.27 4.65
CA LYS A 131 -12.42 -8.28 5.36
C LYS A 131 -12.13 -7.93 6.83
N ALA A 132 -12.48 -6.73 7.27
CA ALA A 132 -12.24 -6.26 8.64
C ALA A 132 -13.27 -6.85 9.61
N THR A 133 -13.28 -8.17 9.75
CA THR A 133 -14.26 -8.91 10.54
C THR A 133 -13.82 -9.20 11.98
N SER A 134 -12.56 -8.92 12.34
CA SER A 134 -12.00 -9.21 13.65
C SER A 134 -11.60 -7.96 14.41
N PRO A 135 -12.06 -7.79 15.67
CA PRO A 135 -11.64 -6.68 16.51
C PRO A 135 -10.14 -6.71 16.85
N LYS A 136 -9.46 -7.85 16.72
CA LYS A 136 -8.02 -7.98 17.00
C LYS A 136 -7.19 -7.07 16.09
N VAL A 137 -7.57 -6.94 14.82
CA VAL A 137 -6.85 -6.07 13.87
C VAL A 137 -6.98 -4.61 14.30
N ALA A 138 -8.20 -4.14 14.58
CA ALA A 138 -8.43 -2.77 15.07
C ALA A 138 -7.65 -2.50 16.37
N GLN A 139 -7.62 -3.46 17.30
CA GLN A 139 -6.84 -3.36 18.55
C GLN A 139 -5.34 -3.26 18.29
N ALA A 140 -4.79 -4.08 17.37
CA ALA A 140 -3.37 -4.04 17.00
C ALA A 140 -2.99 -2.70 16.36
N VAL A 141 -3.81 -2.20 15.44
CA VAL A 141 -3.62 -0.88 14.81
C VAL A 141 -3.66 0.24 15.86
N LEU A 142 -4.65 0.21 16.75
CA LEU A 142 -4.76 1.20 17.81
C LEU A 142 -3.58 1.15 18.80
N ALA A 143 -3.15 -0.04 19.19
CA ALA A 143 -2.02 -0.24 20.12
C ALA A 143 -0.68 0.26 19.55
N THR A 144 -0.55 0.29 18.24
CA THR A 144 0.65 0.76 17.53
C THR A 144 0.46 2.11 16.84
N ARG A 145 -0.59 2.84 17.20
CA ARG A 145 -0.92 4.10 16.55
C ARG A 145 0.25 5.08 16.55
N GLY A 146 0.59 5.62 15.37
CA GLY A 146 1.68 6.58 15.19
C GLY A 146 3.08 5.98 15.26
N GLN A 147 3.22 4.65 15.48
CA GLN A 147 4.54 4.01 15.46
C GLN A 147 4.95 3.73 14.01
N ILE A 148 6.17 4.12 13.66
CA ILE A 148 6.78 3.91 12.34
C ILE A 148 8.23 3.47 12.49
N LEU A 149 8.77 2.88 11.45
CA LEU A 149 10.20 2.54 11.35
C LEU A 149 10.94 3.72 10.73
N MET A 150 12.04 4.11 11.37
CA MET A 150 12.91 5.19 10.92
C MET A 150 14.33 4.67 10.73
N SER A 151 15.03 5.21 9.75
CA SER A 151 16.48 5.08 9.58
C SER A 151 17.08 6.48 9.52
N GLY A 152 17.74 6.91 10.60
CA GLY A 152 18.07 8.33 10.77
C GLY A 152 16.80 9.19 10.80
N ASP A 153 16.73 10.15 9.89
CA ASP A 153 15.60 11.09 9.77
C ASP A 153 14.60 10.67 8.68
N GLU A 154 14.79 9.52 8.03
CA GLU A 154 13.95 9.05 6.94
C GLU A 154 13.00 7.93 7.39
N ILE A 155 11.77 7.95 6.88
CA ILE A 155 10.81 6.86 7.07
C ILE A 155 11.23 5.68 6.20
N CYS A 156 11.36 4.49 6.81
CA CYS A 156 11.75 3.29 6.08
C CYS A 156 10.71 2.88 5.03
N ASP A 157 11.16 2.58 3.82
CA ASP A 157 10.40 1.84 2.81
C ASP A 157 10.30 0.37 3.26
N ALA A 158 9.41 0.13 4.23
CA ALA A 158 9.31 -1.12 4.97
C ALA A 158 8.47 -2.16 4.20
N ARG A 159 9.05 -2.73 3.16
CA ARG A 159 8.40 -3.78 2.36
C ARG A 159 8.31 -5.09 3.14
N PHE A 160 7.31 -5.87 2.80
CA PHE A 160 7.09 -7.18 3.40
C PHE A 160 6.68 -8.20 2.35
N SER A 161 6.93 -9.46 2.65
CA SER A 161 6.41 -10.58 1.88
C SER A 161 5.67 -11.55 2.79
N LYS A 162 4.63 -12.18 2.29
CA LYS A 162 3.85 -13.17 3.03
C LYS A 162 4.65 -14.43 3.32
N CYS A 163 5.56 -14.79 2.40
CA CYS A 163 6.45 -15.94 2.52
C CYS A 163 7.74 -15.65 1.77
N CYS A 164 8.86 -15.61 2.48
CA CYS A 164 10.18 -15.36 1.90
C CYS A 164 10.90 -16.62 1.38
N GLY A 165 10.29 -17.81 1.54
CA GLY A 165 10.93 -19.07 1.16
C GLY A 165 12.19 -19.43 1.97
N GLY A 166 12.44 -18.73 3.08
CA GLY A 166 13.60 -18.94 3.96
C GLY A 166 14.74 -17.94 3.79
N ALA A 167 14.67 -17.07 2.78
CA ALA A 167 15.60 -15.96 2.58
C ALA A 167 14.87 -14.76 2.01
N THR A 168 15.29 -13.57 2.39
CA THR A 168 14.82 -12.32 1.78
C THR A 168 15.79 -11.91 0.68
N GLU A 169 15.26 -11.26 -0.34
CA GLU A 169 16.07 -10.63 -1.37
C GLU A 169 16.75 -9.37 -0.81
N GLU A 170 17.98 -9.12 -1.21
CA GLU A 170 18.65 -7.87 -0.89
C GLU A 170 18.10 -6.74 -1.76
N PHE A 171 17.90 -5.57 -1.17
CA PHE A 171 17.23 -4.43 -1.81
C PHE A 171 18.01 -3.81 -2.97
N GLN A 172 19.26 -4.16 -3.11
CA GLN A 172 20.17 -3.61 -4.10
C GLN A 172 20.25 -4.41 -5.41
N TYR A 173 19.51 -5.53 -5.50
CA TYR A 173 19.50 -6.38 -6.68
C TYR A 173 18.14 -6.41 -7.37
#